data_96610197d07113d8ec4fc5063a6d0c58
#
_entry.id   96610197d07113d8ec4fc5063a6d0c58
#
_cell.length_a   1.000
_cell.length_b   1.000
_cell.length_c   1.000
_cell.angle_alpha   90.00
_cell.angle_beta   90.00
_cell.angle_gamma   90.00
#
_symmetry.space_group_name_H-M   'P 1'
#
loop_
_entity.id
_entity.type
_entity.pdbx_description
1 polymer ?
#
loop_
_entity_poly.entity_id
_entity_poly.type
_entity_poly.pdbx_seq_one_letter_code
_entity_poly.pdbx_strand_id
1 'polypeptide(L)'
;MLPALFQCGELERRLNLFDATMIIVGNIIGIGIFTTTGLIAEALPDAVMIIAVWIIGGLLTLCGALTYAELGAAMPRAGGEYVYLKEAYGPLYGFLNGWTYFFVINPGSIAAMAIGLIFYLERFWPGVSLERNLVRISFLGQSPKLSTGQVMAIAIVFFFSAINYCGVRAGSLVQNVLTVAKLGSILAISVLGFMIGSGSWNHFSSTHTLAGPADFLGQLSLAMIAVIFAFTGWFTSTYVASEIKEPQRNVPYSIIYGTLIVMGVYALINMAYLYALPVEQMKGVINVGETAARALFGSSASVYVSLAIIISILGAINSIILTAPRIYFAMARDGLFFQGVAKVHPRFKSPANSIVIQAIWSCILVFSGTFGQLLTCTVVAMLTFSIMTGMANFILRKRKPDLPRPYKTHGYPWIPAAFVASYLLILANAMVSRPKEGLLGLAIVGLGVPIYFFWKRKITARLA
;
A
#
# COMPACT_ATOMS: atom_id res chain seq x y z
N MET A 1 0.27 12.05 -31.12
CA MET A 1 0.80 13.10 -30.20
C MET A 1 -0.31 14.12 -30.05
N LEU A 2 -0.94 14.27 -28.89
CA LEU A 2 -1.81 15.40 -28.58
C LEU A 2 -0.91 16.61 -28.38
N PRO A 3 -1.19 17.77 -28.97
CA PRO A 3 -0.41 18.97 -28.76
C PRO A 3 -0.47 19.35 -27.30
N ALA A 4 0.65 19.86 -26.75
CA ALA A 4 0.78 20.38 -25.40
C ALA A 4 -0.12 21.64 -25.23
N LEU A 5 -1.40 21.42 -24.98
CA LEU A 5 -2.42 22.48 -24.88
C LEU A 5 -2.35 23.31 -23.60
N PHE A 6 -1.44 22.96 -22.66
CA PHE A 6 -1.27 23.72 -21.40
C PHE A 6 0.20 23.75 -20.98
N GLN A 7 0.72 24.92 -20.68
CA GLN A 7 1.96 25.10 -19.92
C GLN A 7 1.74 24.60 -18.46
N CYS A 8 1.56 23.29 -18.32
CA CYS A 8 1.63 22.63 -17.02
C CYS A 8 3.12 22.53 -16.69
N GLY A 9 3.59 23.20 -15.65
CA GLY A 9 4.97 23.08 -15.18
C GLY A 9 5.38 21.60 -15.04
N GLU A 10 6.68 21.33 -15.10
CA GLU A 10 7.22 19.99 -14.91
C GLU A 10 7.55 19.75 -13.43
N LEU A 11 7.38 18.49 -12.99
CA LEU A 11 7.86 18.04 -11.69
C LEU A 11 9.39 17.92 -11.74
N GLU A 12 10.07 18.31 -10.66
CA GLU A 12 11.53 18.33 -10.61
C GLU A 12 12.10 17.03 -10.04
N ARG A 13 13.18 16.52 -10.64
CA ARG A 13 13.91 15.34 -10.18
C ARG A 13 14.75 15.66 -8.93
N ARG A 14 14.19 15.39 -7.75
CA ARG A 14 14.81 15.71 -6.47
C ARG A 14 15.12 14.49 -5.61
N LEU A 15 14.43 13.37 -5.85
CA LEU A 15 14.58 12.13 -5.09
C LEU A 15 15.80 11.32 -5.56
N ASN A 16 16.60 10.83 -4.64
CA ASN A 16 17.68 9.89 -4.94
C ASN A 16 17.23 8.42 -4.71
N LEU A 17 18.13 7.45 -4.87
CA LEU A 17 17.84 6.03 -4.67
C LEU A 17 17.41 5.73 -3.22
N PHE A 18 18.05 6.35 -2.23
CA PHE A 18 17.70 6.17 -0.82
C PHE A 18 16.27 6.66 -0.56
N ASP A 19 15.92 7.88 -1.02
CA ASP A 19 14.58 8.42 -0.85
C ASP A 19 13.52 7.50 -1.47
N ALA A 20 13.76 7.02 -2.70
CA ALA A 20 12.85 6.12 -3.40
C ALA A 20 12.69 4.77 -2.68
N THR A 21 13.79 4.23 -2.12
CA THR A 21 13.77 3.00 -1.32
C THR A 21 13.00 3.21 -0.01
N MET A 22 13.22 4.32 0.69
CA MET A 22 12.51 4.65 1.93
C MET A 22 11.01 4.88 1.70
N ILE A 23 10.60 5.39 0.55
CA ILE A 23 9.19 5.48 0.15
C ILE A 23 8.57 4.08 0.08
N ILE A 24 9.23 3.12 -0.55
CA ILE A 24 8.75 1.74 -0.67
C ILE A 24 8.69 1.06 0.69
N VAL A 25 9.79 1.04 1.42
CA VAL A 25 9.85 0.44 2.76
C VAL A 25 8.82 1.06 3.69
N GLY A 26 8.69 2.37 3.64
CA GLY A 26 7.72 3.10 4.44
C GLY A 26 6.27 2.87 4.05
N ASN A 27 5.99 2.53 2.80
CA ASN A 27 4.65 2.17 2.36
C ASN A 27 4.27 0.74 2.76
N ILE A 28 5.18 -0.22 2.54
CA ILE A 28 4.92 -1.63 2.87
C ILE A 28 4.78 -1.82 4.38
N ILE A 29 5.72 -1.30 5.18
CA ILE A 29 5.68 -1.47 6.63
C ILE A 29 4.63 -0.53 7.24
N GLY A 30 3.42 -1.01 7.36
CA GLY A 30 2.29 -0.37 8.04
C GLY A 30 1.92 -1.09 9.33
N ILE A 31 0.62 -1.16 9.61
CA ILE A 31 0.07 -1.92 10.74
C ILE A 31 0.13 -3.43 10.51
N GLY A 32 0.15 -3.88 9.24
CA GLY A 32 0.01 -5.29 8.86
C GLY A 32 0.99 -6.23 9.56
N ILE A 33 2.27 -5.86 9.65
CA ILE A 33 3.28 -6.74 10.28
C ILE A 33 3.03 -6.99 11.77
N PHE A 34 2.34 -6.07 12.46
CA PHE A 34 2.01 -6.19 13.87
C PHE A 34 0.72 -6.97 14.13
N THR A 35 -0.09 -7.21 13.09
CA THR A 35 -1.44 -7.80 13.22
C THR A 35 -1.63 -9.09 12.40
N THR A 36 -1.02 -9.19 11.23
CA THR A 36 -1.30 -10.27 10.27
C THR A 36 -0.87 -11.65 10.76
N THR A 37 0.22 -11.74 11.53
CA THR A 37 0.76 -13.03 11.96
C THR A 37 -0.20 -13.81 12.86
N GLY A 38 -1.05 -13.11 13.64
CA GLY A 38 -2.09 -13.78 14.44
C GLY A 38 -3.19 -14.45 13.59
N LEU A 39 -3.57 -13.81 12.49
CA LEU A 39 -4.49 -14.38 11.51
C LEU A 39 -3.87 -15.57 10.77
N ILE A 40 -2.57 -15.49 10.47
CA ILE A 40 -1.83 -16.60 9.86
C ILE A 40 -1.75 -17.79 10.84
N ALA A 41 -1.48 -17.53 12.12
CA ALA A 41 -1.42 -18.58 13.16
C ALA A 41 -2.76 -19.27 13.37
N GLU A 42 -3.88 -18.59 13.14
CA GLU A 42 -5.22 -19.18 13.17
C GLU A 42 -5.43 -20.14 11.99
N ALA A 43 -4.97 -19.74 10.79
CA ALA A 43 -5.09 -20.55 9.58
C ALA A 43 -4.07 -21.69 9.54
N LEU A 44 -2.83 -21.43 9.96
CA LEU A 44 -1.70 -22.38 9.90
C LEU A 44 -1.06 -22.48 11.29
N PRO A 45 -1.52 -23.43 12.14
CA PRO A 45 -1.06 -23.53 13.52
C PRO A 45 0.30 -24.24 13.66
N ASP A 46 1.28 -23.89 12.84
CA ASP A 46 2.64 -24.44 12.83
C ASP A 46 3.67 -23.33 12.60
N ALA A 47 4.70 -23.29 13.46
CA ALA A 47 5.71 -22.23 13.44
C ALA A 47 6.52 -22.19 12.13
N VAL A 48 6.90 -23.36 11.60
CA VAL A 48 7.68 -23.47 10.37
C VAL A 48 6.85 -23.01 9.18
N MET A 49 5.56 -23.37 9.15
CA MET A 49 4.65 -22.94 8.10
C MET A 49 4.39 -21.44 8.11
N ILE A 50 4.26 -20.83 9.29
CA ILE A 50 4.12 -19.38 9.41
C ILE A 50 5.33 -18.69 8.77
N ILE A 51 6.57 -19.10 9.10
CA ILE A 51 7.78 -18.54 8.48
C ILE A 51 7.83 -18.83 6.98
N ALA A 52 7.49 -20.04 6.55
CA ALA A 52 7.49 -20.43 5.14
C ALA A 52 6.54 -19.54 4.31
N VAL A 53 5.33 -19.27 4.81
CA VAL A 53 4.33 -18.42 4.14
C VAL A 53 4.83 -16.98 4.01
N TRP A 54 5.49 -16.42 5.03
CA TRP A 54 6.11 -15.10 4.95
C TRP A 54 7.25 -15.04 3.93
N ILE A 55 8.09 -16.07 3.86
CA ILE A 55 9.18 -16.16 2.87
C ILE A 55 8.62 -16.32 1.46
N ILE A 56 7.67 -17.24 1.25
CA ILE A 56 7.05 -17.48 -0.06
C ILE A 56 6.33 -16.23 -0.55
N GLY A 57 5.53 -15.58 0.30
CA GLY A 57 4.84 -14.33 -0.04
C GLY A 57 5.80 -13.20 -0.38
N GLY A 58 6.92 -13.11 0.34
CA GLY A 58 8.00 -12.18 0.01
C GLY A 58 8.64 -12.46 -1.35
N LEU A 59 8.93 -13.74 -1.66
CA LEU A 59 9.48 -14.16 -2.96
C LEU A 59 8.50 -13.87 -4.11
N LEU A 60 7.21 -14.13 -3.92
CA LEU A 60 6.18 -13.78 -4.92
C LEU A 60 6.07 -12.27 -5.12
N THR A 61 6.18 -11.50 -4.03
CA THR A 61 6.25 -10.03 -4.11
C THR A 61 7.50 -9.58 -4.84
N LEU A 62 8.65 -10.23 -4.63
CA LEU A 62 9.89 -9.94 -5.35
C LEU A 62 9.76 -10.26 -6.85
N CYS A 63 9.04 -11.32 -7.23
CA CYS A 63 8.73 -11.59 -8.65
C CYS A 63 7.95 -10.43 -9.27
N GLY A 64 6.96 -9.87 -8.56
CA GLY A 64 6.26 -8.66 -8.96
C GLY A 64 7.18 -7.45 -9.05
N ALA A 65 8.03 -7.25 -8.05
CA ALA A 65 9.01 -6.17 -7.99
C ALA A 65 9.96 -6.18 -9.20
N LEU A 66 10.51 -7.34 -9.56
CA LEU A 66 11.36 -7.51 -10.75
C LEU A 66 10.60 -7.21 -12.05
N THR A 67 9.33 -7.60 -12.13
CA THR A 67 8.48 -7.35 -13.30
C THR A 67 8.18 -5.87 -13.48
N TYR A 68 7.82 -5.15 -12.40
CA TYR A 68 7.54 -3.71 -12.44
C TYR A 68 8.82 -2.87 -12.59
N ALA A 69 9.96 -3.38 -12.14
CA ALA A 69 11.25 -2.73 -12.32
C ALA A 69 11.57 -2.49 -13.81
N GLU A 70 11.25 -3.45 -14.69
CA GLU A 70 11.41 -3.28 -16.14
C GLU A 70 10.47 -2.19 -16.68
N LEU A 71 9.19 -2.23 -16.30
CA LEU A 71 8.22 -1.23 -16.74
C LEU A 71 8.57 0.17 -16.24
N GLY A 72 9.04 0.27 -14.99
CA GLY A 72 9.48 1.53 -14.37
C GLY A 72 10.71 2.11 -15.02
N ALA A 73 11.69 1.27 -15.40
CA ALA A 73 12.89 1.71 -16.12
C ALA A 73 12.58 2.13 -17.56
N ALA A 74 11.67 1.41 -18.23
CA ALA A 74 11.29 1.69 -19.61
C ALA A 74 10.41 2.94 -19.75
N MET A 75 9.57 3.21 -18.75
CA MET A 75 8.58 4.30 -18.78
C MET A 75 8.63 5.12 -17.47
N PRO A 76 9.70 5.86 -17.19
CA PRO A 76 9.89 6.59 -15.93
C PRO A 76 9.09 7.90 -15.88
N ARG A 77 7.77 7.79 -16.02
CA ARG A 77 6.82 8.91 -15.98
C ARG A 77 6.03 8.87 -14.67
N ALA A 78 5.48 10.02 -14.26
CA ALA A 78 4.54 10.06 -13.13
C ALA A 78 3.32 9.18 -13.41
N GLY A 79 2.83 8.46 -12.38
CA GLY A 79 1.60 7.70 -12.45
C GLY A 79 1.75 6.17 -12.49
N GLY A 80 2.98 5.63 -12.66
CA GLY A 80 3.25 4.19 -12.53
C GLY A 80 2.29 3.28 -13.31
N GLU A 81 1.51 2.42 -12.62
CA GLU A 81 0.57 1.46 -13.23
C GLU A 81 -0.39 2.11 -14.22
N TYR A 82 -0.89 3.32 -13.93
CA TYR A 82 -1.73 4.08 -14.87
C TYR A 82 -1.06 4.19 -16.25
N VAL A 83 0.23 4.53 -16.28
CA VAL A 83 1.00 4.68 -17.52
C VAL A 83 1.17 3.33 -18.20
N TYR A 84 1.53 2.29 -17.46
CA TYR A 84 1.80 0.95 -17.99
C TYR A 84 0.56 0.33 -18.62
N LEU A 85 -0.57 0.44 -17.93
CA LEU A 85 -1.86 -0.07 -18.41
C LEU A 85 -2.36 0.72 -19.64
N LYS A 86 -2.19 2.04 -19.63
CA LYS A 86 -2.50 2.89 -20.79
C LYS A 86 -1.69 2.50 -22.02
N GLU A 87 -0.39 2.27 -21.87
CA GLU A 87 0.51 1.94 -22.97
C GLU A 87 0.32 0.50 -23.48
N ALA A 88 -0.07 -0.44 -22.61
CA ALA A 88 -0.27 -1.85 -22.98
C ALA A 88 -1.67 -2.13 -23.56
N TYR A 89 -2.71 -1.58 -22.96
CA TYR A 89 -4.11 -1.93 -23.25
C TYR A 89 -4.93 -0.76 -23.81
N GLY A 90 -4.42 0.47 -23.70
CA GLY A 90 -5.09 1.67 -24.15
C GLY A 90 -5.65 2.56 -23.04
N PRO A 91 -6.13 3.77 -23.39
CA PRO A 91 -6.49 4.81 -22.43
C PRO A 91 -7.59 4.43 -21.42
N LEU A 92 -8.54 3.57 -21.83
CA LEU A 92 -9.62 3.11 -20.94
C LEU A 92 -9.07 2.38 -19.71
N TYR A 93 -8.12 1.45 -19.89
CA TYR A 93 -7.59 0.65 -18.80
C TYR A 93 -6.72 1.47 -17.84
N GLY A 94 -5.92 2.41 -18.38
CA GLY A 94 -5.24 3.40 -17.56
C GLY A 94 -6.23 4.23 -16.74
N PHE A 95 -7.30 4.72 -17.37
CA PHE A 95 -8.34 5.49 -16.68
C PHE A 95 -9.00 4.69 -15.56
N LEU A 96 -9.40 3.44 -15.81
CA LEU A 96 -10.02 2.59 -14.79
C LEU A 96 -9.13 2.36 -13.58
N ASN A 97 -7.83 2.15 -13.81
CA ASN A 97 -6.84 2.09 -12.73
C ASN A 97 -6.82 3.38 -11.92
N GLY A 98 -6.56 4.52 -12.55
CA GLY A 98 -6.48 5.79 -11.83
C GLY A 98 -7.81 6.21 -11.17
N TRP A 99 -8.97 5.91 -11.78
CA TRP A 99 -10.30 6.07 -11.22
C TRP A 99 -10.43 5.32 -9.88
N THR A 100 -10.11 4.02 -9.90
CA THR A 100 -10.21 3.17 -8.72
C THR A 100 -9.24 3.60 -7.62
N TYR A 101 -8.03 3.97 -8.00
CA TYR A 101 -7.03 4.48 -7.06
C TYR A 101 -7.44 5.81 -6.43
N PHE A 102 -8.11 6.69 -7.18
CA PHE A 102 -8.59 7.98 -6.66
C PHE A 102 -9.80 7.84 -5.74
N PHE A 103 -10.83 7.09 -6.16
CA PHE A 103 -12.08 7.07 -5.42
C PHE A 103 -12.08 6.09 -4.24
N VAL A 104 -11.30 5.01 -4.32
CA VAL A 104 -11.41 3.91 -3.36
C VAL A 104 -10.07 3.58 -2.70
N ILE A 105 -9.03 3.22 -3.47
CA ILE A 105 -7.84 2.59 -2.91
C ILE A 105 -7.06 3.55 -2.00
N ASN A 106 -6.57 4.66 -2.52
CA ASN A 106 -5.66 5.53 -1.77
C ASN A 106 -6.37 6.33 -0.67
N PRO A 107 -7.46 7.06 -0.93
CA PRO A 107 -8.17 7.78 0.12
C PRO A 107 -8.80 6.85 1.16
N GLY A 108 -9.30 5.69 0.74
CA GLY A 108 -9.80 4.65 1.65
C GLY A 108 -8.71 4.11 2.56
N SER A 109 -7.51 3.83 2.03
CA SER A 109 -6.35 3.41 2.82
C SER A 109 -5.89 4.50 3.80
N ILE A 110 -5.84 5.76 3.37
CA ILE A 110 -5.51 6.90 4.25
C ILE A 110 -6.55 7.00 5.38
N ALA A 111 -7.83 6.94 5.06
CA ALA A 111 -8.91 7.04 6.05
C ALA A 111 -8.86 5.88 7.05
N ALA A 112 -8.69 4.64 6.58
CA ALA A 112 -8.58 3.46 7.42
C ALA A 112 -7.38 3.53 8.37
N MET A 113 -6.21 3.92 7.85
CA MET A 113 -5.00 4.07 8.66
C MET A 113 -5.11 5.22 9.65
N ALA A 114 -5.71 6.35 9.25
CA ALA A 114 -5.91 7.49 10.15
C ALA A 114 -6.87 7.13 11.30
N ILE A 115 -7.94 6.38 11.04
CA ILE A 115 -8.84 5.88 12.09
C ILE A 115 -8.14 4.80 12.94
N GLY A 116 -7.43 3.86 12.29
CA GLY A 116 -6.66 2.83 13.00
C GLY A 116 -5.61 3.40 13.94
N LEU A 117 -5.03 4.54 13.59
CA LEU A 117 -4.07 5.26 14.43
C LEU A 117 -4.70 5.74 15.75
N ILE A 118 -5.99 6.13 15.72
CA ILE A 118 -6.68 6.65 16.91
C ILE A 118 -6.75 5.60 18.02
N PHE A 119 -6.95 4.30 17.71
CA PHE A 119 -6.96 3.24 18.71
C PHE A 119 -5.63 3.16 19.52
N TYR A 120 -4.51 3.50 18.89
CA TYR A 120 -3.21 3.54 19.58
C TYR A 120 -2.95 4.87 20.26
N LEU A 121 -3.45 5.99 19.70
CA LEU A 121 -3.31 7.33 20.30
C LEU A 121 -4.16 7.48 21.56
N GLU A 122 -5.35 6.88 21.61
CA GLU A 122 -6.25 6.91 22.77
C GLU A 122 -5.56 6.40 24.05
N ARG A 123 -4.63 5.46 23.92
CA ARG A 123 -3.82 4.96 25.03
C ARG A 123 -2.98 6.05 25.71
N PHE A 124 -2.43 6.99 24.92
CA PHE A 124 -1.58 8.09 25.37
C PHE A 124 -2.37 9.34 25.66
N TRP A 125 -3.51 9.47 24.99
CA TRP A 125 -4.35 10.66 25.04
C TRP A 125 -5.84 10.28 25.09
N PRO A 126 -6.36 9.93 26.30
CA PRO A 126 -7.74 9.45 26.46
C PRO A 126 -8.83 10.44 26.01
N GLY A 127 -8.47 11.70 25.80
CA GLY A 127 -9.37 12.71 25.22
C GLY A 127 -9.64 12.52 23.72
N VAL A 128 -8.78 11.76 23.02
CA VAL A 128 -8.86 11.46 21.59
C VAL A 128 -9.44 10.06 21.43
N SER A 129 -10.77 9.96 21.29
CA SER A 129 -11.48 8.69 21.20
C SER A 129 -12.51 8.68 20.08
N LEU A 130 -12.74 7.53 19.47
CA LEU A 130 -13.81 7.34 18.48
C LEU A 130 -15.20 7.28 19.15
N GLU A 131 -15.28 6.99 20.43
CA GLU A 131 -16.53 6.92 21.18
C GLU A 131 -16.98 8.29 21.69
N ARG A 132 -16.06 9.23 21.90
CA ARG A 132 -16.34 10.57 22.40
C ARG A 132 -16.89 11.48 21.31
N ASN A 133 -18.21 11.54 21.21
CA ASN A 133 -18.90 12.35 20.22
C ASN A 133 -18.89 13.84 20.61
N LEU A 134 -18.48 14.73 19.69
CA LEU A 134 -18.51 16.18 19.81
C LEU A 134 -19.84 16.72 19.30
N VAL A 135 -20.28 16.24 18.14
CA VAL A 135 -21.50 16.74 17.48
C VAL A 135 -22.25 15.55 16.90
N ARG A 136 -23.56 15.54 17.04
CA ARG A 136 -24.46 14.63 16.31
C ARG A 136 -25.17 15.48 15.25
N ILE A 137 -24.88 15.18 13.98
CA ILE A 137 -25.49 15.86 12.85
C ILE A 137 -26.64 14.97 12.37
N SER A 138 -27.88 15.39 12.59
CA SER A 138 -29.03 14.67 12.07
C SER A 138 -29.29 15.11 10.62
N PHE A 139 -29.08 14.21 9.65
CA PHE A 139 -29.32 14.49 8.24
C PHE A 139 -29.96 13.27 7.55
N LEU A 140 -31.13 13.45 6.95
CA LEU A 140 -31.87 12.41 6.19
C LEU A 140 -32.05 11.08 6.95
N GLY A 141 -32.39 11.13 8.23
CA GLY A 141 -32.64 9.92 9.04
C GLY A 141 -31.38 9.18 9.49
N GLN A 142 -30.20 9.62 9.07
CA GLN A 142 -28.91 9.20 9.61
C GLN A 142 -28.39 10.25 10.58
N SER A 143 -27.73 9.80 11.63
CA SER A 143 -27.09 10.68 12.62
C SER A 143 -25.58 10.47 12.57
N PRO A 144 -24.87 10.95 11.53
CA PRO A 144 -23.42 10.88 11.52
C PRO A 144 -22.88 11.59 12.76
N LYS A 145 -22.02 10.91 13.48
CA LYS A 145 -21.39 11.39 14.70
C LYS A 145 -19.99 11.85 14.37
N LEU A 146 -19.62 13.05 14.76
CA LEU A 146 -18.25 13.51 14.69
C LEU A 146 -17.60 13.29 16.06
N SER A 147 -16.64 12.38 16.12
CA SER A 147 -15.89 12.07 17.35
C SER A 147 -14.59 12.88 17.44
N THR A 148 -14.04 13.00 18.65
CA THR A 148 -12.72 13.62 18.86
C THR A 148 -11.62 12.87 18.10
N GLY A 149 -11.73 11.54 17.98
CA GLY A 149 -10.84 10.71 17.19
C GLY A 149 -10.90 11.03 15.70
N GLN A 150 -12.10 11.18 15.11
CA GLN A 150 -12.24 11.57 13.71
C GLN A 150 -11.65 12.95 13.42
N VAL A 151 -11.83 13.92 14.33
CA VAL A 151 -11.21 15.25 14.18
C VAL A 151 -9.69 15.15 14.18
N MET A 152 -9.11 14.34 15.07
CA MET A 152 -7.67 14.10 15.10
C MET A 152 -7.19 13.40 13.82
N ALA A 153 -7.91 12.38 13.33
CA ALA A 153 -7.61 11.71 12.08
C ALA A 153 -7.58 12.68 10.89
N ILE A 154 -8.58 13.54 10.78
CA ILE A 154 -8.67 14.60 9.77
C ILE A 154 -7.47 15.57 9.90
N ALA A 155 -7.14 15.99 11.11
CA ALA A 155 -6.00 16.89 11.36
C ALA A 155 -4.67 16.25 10.90
N ILE A 156 -4.47 14.96 11.14
CA ILE A 156 -3.29 14.21 10.69
C ILE A 156 -3.21 14.14 9.15
N VAL A 157 -4.33 13.88 8.47
CA VAL A 157 -4.39 13.87 7.00
C VAL A 157 -4.02 15.24 6.44
N PHE A 158 -4.57 16.32 6.99
CA PHE A 158 -4.24 17.68 6.57
C PHE A 158 -2.78 18.04 6.86
N PHE A 159 -2.24 17.65 8.01
CA PHE A 159 -0.85 17.90 8.38
C PHE A 159 0.13 17.29 7.38
N PHE A 160 -0.01 16.01 7.06
CA PHE A 160 0.87 15.38 6.05
C PHE A 160 0.61 15.89 4.65
N SER A 161 -0.62 16.27 4.32
CA SER A 161 -0.94 16.87 3.02
C SER A 161 -0.30 18.25 2.89
N ALA A 162 -0.27 19.06 3.94
CA ALA A 162 0.41 20.35 3.95
C ALA A 162 1.94 20.21 3.76
N ILE A 163 2.57 19.23 4.41
CA ILE A 163 4.00 18.94 4.22
C ILE A 163 4.27 18.56 2.76
N ASN A 164 3.48 17.67 2.19
CA ASN A 164 3.65 17.21 0.81
C ASN A 164 3.29 18.28 -0.22
N TYR A 165 2.38 19.20 0.11
CA TYR A 165 2.08 20.39 -0.67
C TYR A 165 3.33 21.30 -0.84
N CYS A 166 4.15 21.40 0.21
CA CYS A 166 5.41 22.17 0.19
C CYS A 166 6.53 21.52 -0.63
N GLY A 167 6.25 20.41 -1.31
CA GLY A 167 7.14 19.78 -2.29
C GLY A 167 7.63 18.39 -1.91
N VAL A 168 8.08 17.65 -2.92
CA VAL A 168 8.51 16.26 -2.78
C VAL A 168 9.68 16.08 -1.82
N ARG A 169 10.58 17.08 -1.71
CA ARG A 169 11.72 17.03 -0.79
C ARG A 169 11.30 17.09 0.67
N ALA A 170 10.33 17.93 1.01
CA ALA A 170 9.80 18.00 2.37
C ALA A 170 9.09 16.70 2.75
N GLY A 171 8.22 16.19 1.86
CA GLY A 171 7.53 14.92 2.07
C GLY A 171 8.48 13.73 2.20
N SER A 172 9.54 13.66 1.36
CA SER A 172 10.52 12.57 1.42
C SER A 172 11.41 12.64 2.66
N LEU A 173 11.78 13.82 3.13
CA LEU A 173 12.54 13.96 4.37
C LEU A 173 11.76 13.38 5.57
N VAL A 174 10.49 13.76 5.69
CA VAL A 174 9.60 13.20 6.73
C VAL A 174 9.45 11.69 6.55
N GLN A 175 9.28 11.23 5.30
CA GLN A 175 9.21 9.81 4.98
C GLN A 175 10.46 9.06 5.44
N ASN A 176 11.65 9.58 5.14
CA ASN A 176 12.92 8.97 5.52
C ASN A 176 13.04 8.85 7.04
N VAL A 177 12.73 9.92 7.77
CA VAL A 177 12.79 9.92 9.25
C VAL A 177 11.83 8.87 9.84
N LEU A 178 10.56 8.87 9.41
CA LEU A 178 9.56 7.93 9.89
C LEU A 178 9.90 6.48 9.50
N THR A 179 10.47 6.26 8.31
CA THR A 179 10.87 4.93 7.86
C THR A 179 12.08 4.39 8.61
N VAL A 180 13.10 5.23 8.86
CA VAL A 180 14.27 4.84 9.67
C VAL A 180 13.83 4.55 11.10
N ALA A 181 12.97 5.39 11.69
CA ALA A 181 12.46 5.19 13.04
C ALA A 181 11.68 3.88 13.19
N LYS A 182 10.76 3.55 12.21
CA LYS A 182 10.02 2.28 12.24
C LYS A 182 10.93 1.07 12.05
N LEU A 183 11.88 1.12 11.10
CA LEU A 183 12.87 0.05 10.91
C LEU A 183 13.70 -0.16 12.17
N GLY A 184 14.20 0.93 12.75
CA GLY A 184 14.95 0.88 14.00
C GLY A 184 14.15 0.27 15.15
N SER A 185 12.87 0.63 15.27
CA SER A 185 11.98 0.07 16.31
C SER A 185 11.73 -1.42 16.12
N ILE A 186 11.46 -1.88 14.89
CA ILE A 186 11.24 -3.30 14.59
C ILE A 186 12.52 -4.10 14.81
N LEU A 187 13.66 -3.60 14.34
CA LEU A 187 14.95 -4.24 14.55
C LEU A 187 15.33 -4.30 16.06
N ALA A 188 15.07 -3.21 16.80
CA ALA A 188 15.32 -3.18 18.23
C ALA A 188 14.45 -4.24 18.97
N ILE A 189 13.14 -4.31 18.69
CA ILE A 189 12.25 -5.31 19.28
C ILE A 189 12.76 -6.73 18.98
N SER A 190 13.16 -6.99 17.74
CA SER A 190 13.60 -8.33 17.32
C SER A 190 14.93 -8.70 17.94
N VAL A 191 15.95 -7.84 17.81
CA VAL A 191 17.32 -8.11 18.30
C VAL A 191 17.36 -8.18 19.82
N LEU A 192 16.78 -7.20 20.52
CA LEU A 192 16.70 -7.23 21.98
C LEU A 192 15.85 -8.39 22.48
N GLY A 193 14.79 -8.77 21.73
CA GLY A 193 13.99 -9.95 22.04
C GLY A 193 14.81 -11.22 22.10
N PHE A 194 15.72 -11.43 21.16
CA PHE A 194 16.62 -12.58 21.18
C PHE A 194 17.75 -12.47 22.21
N MET A 195 18.24 -11.27 22.50
CA MET A 195 19.40 -11.07 23.41
C MET A 195 19.01 -11.13 24.88
N ILE A 196 17.92 -10.49 25.26
CA ILE A 196 17.54 -10.28 26.66
C ILE A 196 16.08 -10.63 26.96
N GLY A 197 15.30 -11.02 25.96
CA GLY A 197 13.89 -11.33 26.13
C GLY A 197 13.65 -12.71 26.74
N SER A 198 12.51 -12.86 27.44
CA SER A 198 12.08 -14.12 28.07
C SER A 198 11.37 -15.06 27.09
N GLY A 199 12.00 -15.36 25.94
CA GLY A 199 11.47 -16.26 24.92
C GLY A 199 12.02 -17.68 25.00
N SER A 200 11.53 -18.57 24.12
CA SER A 200 11.99 -19.96 24.04
C SER A 200 12.07 -20.47 22.60
N TRP A 201 13.17 -21.09 22.23
CA TRP A 201 13.33 -21.78 20.94
C TRP A 201 12.47 -23.04 20.84
N ASN A 202 11.99 -23.58 21.98
CA ASN A 202 11.09 -24.74 21.99
C ASN A 202 9.74 -24.45 21.31
N HIS A 203 9.34 -23.19 21.15
CA HIS A 203 8.12 -22.81 20.46
C HIS A 203 8.15 -23.17 18.96
N PHE A 204 9.32 -23.39 18.37
CA PHE A 204 9.47 -23.81 16.98
C PHE A 204 9.29 -25.32 16.76
N SER A 205 9.36 -26.13 17.83
CA SER A 205 9.25 -27.58 17.76
C SER A 205 7.83 -28.12 17.95
N SER A 206 6.84 -27.25 18.21
CA SER A 206 5.44 -27.65 18.34
C SER A 206 4.87 -28.00 16.96
N THR A 207 4.79 -29.29 16.65
CA THR A 207 4.11 -29.81 15.46
C THR A 207 2.66 -30.04 15.78
N HIS A 208 1.77 -29.34 15.11
CA HIS A 208 0.35 -29.62 15.15
C HIS A 208 -0.05 -30.47 13.94
N THR A 209 -0.97 -31.42 14.16
CA THR A 209 -1.56 -32.20 13.06
C THR A 209 -2.30 -31.28 12.10
N LEU A 210 -1.81 -31.23 10.88
CA LEU A 210 -2.45 -30.47 9.81
C LEU A 210 -3.77 -31.12 9.44
N ALA A 211 -4.74 -30.30 9.10
CA ALA A 211 -5.97 -30.71 8.45
C ALA A 211 -5.69 -31.49 7.16
N GLY A 212 -6.67 -32.23 6.67
CA GLY A 212 -6.54 -32.97 5.41
C GLY A 212 -6.11 -32.06 4.23
N PRO A 213 -5.62 -32.64 3.11
CA PRO A 213 -5.03 -31.87 2.02
C PRO A 213 -5.91 -30.77 1.42
N ALA A 214 -7.24 -30.97 1.37
CA ALA A 214 -8.18 -29.98 0.85
C ALA A 214 -8.33 -28.78 1.82
N ASP A 215 -8.40 -29.04 3.11
CA ASP A 215 -8.49 -28.00 4.14
C ASP A 215 -7.18 -27.22 4.23
N PHE A 216 -6.03 -27.90 4.05
CA PHE A 216 -4.72 -27.29 4.03
C PHE A 216 -4.57 -26.25 2.90
N LEU A 217 -5.00 -26.58 1.68
CA LEU A 217 -4.94 -25.62 0.56
C LEU A 217 -5.80 -24.38 0.81
N GLY A 218 -6.98 -24.55 1.43
CA GLY A 218 -7.84 -23.44 1.84
C GLY A 218 -7.16 -22.54 2.87
N GLN A 219 -6.60 -23.13 3.92
CA GLN A 219 -5.89 -22.43 4.99
C GLN A 219 -4.63 -21.70 4.48
N LEU A 220 -3.84 -22.37 3.64
CA LEU A 220 -2.66 -21.79 3.00
C LEU A 220 -3.03 -20.58 2.14
N SER A 221 -4.12 -20.68 1.37
CA SER A 221 -4.60 -19.57 0.56
C SER A 221 -5.01 -18.36 1.39
N LEU A 222 -5.70 -18.56 2.52
CA LEU A 222 -6.08 -17.47 3.44
C LEU A 222 -4.83 -16.80 4.04
N ALA A 223 -3.87 -17.60 4.48
CA ALA A 223 -2.59 -17.10 4.99
C ALA A 223 -1.83 -16.30 3.91
N MET A 224 -1.80 -16.78 2.67
CA MET A 224 -1.14 -16.10 1.55
C MET A 224 -1.82 -14.78 1.20
N ILE A 225 -3.15 -14.68 1.23
CA ILE A 225 -3.87 -13.39 1.05
C ILE A 225 -3.41 -12.38 2.09
N ALA A 226 -3.34 -12.79 3.36
CA ALA A 226 -2.94 -11.92 4.47
C ALA A 226 -1.48 -11.44 4.31
N VAL A 227 -0.57 -12.34 3.92
CA VAL A 227 0.85 -12.00 3.69
C VAL A 227 1.01 -11.05 2.51
N ILE A 228 0.39 -11.34 1.36
CA ILE A 228 0.49 -10.46 0.18
C ILE A 228 -0.10 -9.08 0.47
N PHE A 229 -1.19 -9.01 1.25
CA PHE A 229 -1.71 -7.73 1.72
C PHE A 229 -0.68 -6.98 2.58
N ALA A 230 0.02 -7.68 3.50
CA ALA A 230 1.05 -7.07 4.34
C ALA A 230 2.28 -6.58 3.54
N PHE A 231 2.55 -7.15 2.37
CA PHE A 231 3.60 -6.69 1.46
C PHE A 231 3.14 -5.60 0.48
N THR A 232 1.87 -5.21 0.46
CA THR A 232 1.35 -4.23 -0.50
C THR A 232 2.11 -2.90 -0.42
N GLY A 233 2.35 -2.26 -1.59
CA GLY A 233 3.00 -0.96 -1.67
C GLY A 233 4.41 -0.97 -2.24
N TRP A 234 4.96 -2.14 -2.57
CA TRP A 234 6.32 -2.32 -3.11
C TRP A 234 6.58 -1.61 -4.45
N PHE A 235 5.55 -1.18 -5.15
CA PHE A 235 5.62 -0.53 -6.47
C PHE A 235 5.49 1.01 -6.42
N THR A 236 5.31 1.61 -5.26
CA THR A 236 4.93 3.03 -5.12
C THR A 236 5.97 4.03 -5.61
N SER A 237 7.27 3.67 -5.67
CA SER A 237 8.28 4.52 -6.29
C SER A 237 8.03 4.76 -7.78
N THR A 238 7.30 3.87 -8.47
CA THR A 238 6.91 4.06 -9.87
C THR A 238 5.98 5.25 -10.05
N TYR A 239 5.18 5.60 -9.06
CA TYR A 239 4.26 6.74 -9.12
C TYR A 239 4.99 8.08 -9.17
N VAL A 240 6.11 8.17 -8.45
CA VAL A 240 6.98 9.35 -8.36
C VAL A 240 8.19 9.28 -9.30
N ALA A 241 8.21 8.37 -10.26
CA ALA A 241 9.36 8.10 -11.13
C ALA A 241 9.86 9.36 -11.87
N SER A 242 8.98 10.31 -12.21
CA SER A 242 9.35 11.59 -12.83
C SER A 242 10.13 12.52 -11.89
N GLU A 243 10.08 12.31 -10.57
CA GLU A 243 10.77 13.13 -9.56
C GLU A 243 12.04 12.45 -9.03
N ILE A 244 12.34 11.21 -9.49
CA ILE A 244 13.54 10.45 -9.14
C ILE A 244 14.69 10.83 -10.09
N LYS A 245 15.87 11.08 -9.52
CA LYS A 245 17.12 11.28 -10.28
C LYS A 245 17.51 9.94 -10.92
N GLU A 246 18.04 9.99 -12.16
CA GLU A 246 18.41 8.80 -12.91
C GLU A 246 17.34 7.68 -12.83
N PRO A 247 16.09 7.96 -13.22
CA PRO A 247 14.96 7.10 -12.89
C PRO A 247 15.06 5.72 -13.55
N GLN A 248 15.71 5.63 -14.71
CA GLN A 248 15.95 4.38 -15.42
C GLN A 248 16.76 3.37 -14.59
N ARG A 249 17.61 3.87 -13.68
CA ARG A 249 18.43 3.08 -12.75
C ARG A 249 17.78 3.02 -11.37
N ASN A 250 17.41 4.18 -10.82
CA ASN A 250 17.02 4.27 -9.41
C ASN A 250 15.61 3.74 -9.13
N VAL A 251 14.67 3.77 -10.10
CA VAL A 251 13.34 3.17 -9.92
C VAL A 251 13.45 1.65 -9.77
N PRO A 252 14.06 0.88 -10.71
CA PRO A 252 14.17 -0.56 -10.54
C PRO A 252 14.91 -0.95 -9.26
N TYR A 253 16.03 -0.32 -8.95
CA TYR A 253 16.79 -0.66 -7.74
C TYR A 253 16.05 -0.31 -6.46
N SER A 254 15.29 0.79 -6.42
CA SER A 254 14.47 1.13 -5.24
C SER A 254 13.40 0.07 -4.98
N ILE A 255 12.75 -0.45 -6.02
CA ILE A 255 11.73 -1.50 -5.91
C ILE A 255 12.36 -2.79 -5.37
N ILE A 256 13.49 -3.20 -5.93
CA ILE A 256 14.17 -4.43 -5.54
C ILE A 256 14.71 -4.32 -4.10
N TYR A 257 15.47 -3.27 -3.80
CA TYR A 257 16.05 -3.11 -2.47
C TYR A 257 14.99 -2.88 -1.39
N GLY A 258 13.96 -2.08 -1.69
CA GLY A 258 12.85 -1.87 -0.75
C GLY A 258 12.14 -3.18 -0.42
N THR A 259 11.85 -4.01 -1.42
CA THR A 259 11.21 -5.32 -1.22
C THR A 259 12.12 -6.27 -0.43
N LEU A 260 13.41 -6.36 -0.77
CA LEU A 260 14.35 -7.23 -0.06
C LEU A 260 14.55 -6.82 1.41
N ILE A 261 14.67 -5.50 1.69
CA ILE A 261 14.77 -4.99 3.08
C ILE A 261 13.54 -5.42 3.87
N VAL A 262 12.33 -5.24 3.30
CA VAL A 262 11.09 -5.60 4.00
C VAL A 262 10.97 -7.11 4.20
N MET A 263 11.36 -7.93 3.20
CA MET A 263 11.40 -9.39 3.35
C MET A 263 12.26 -9.81 4.53
N GLY A 264 13.48 -9.25 4.63
CA GLY A 264 14.40 -9.55 5.74
C GLY A 264 13.84 -9.11 7.10
N VAL A 265 13.27 -7.91 7.17
CA VAL A 265 12.66 -7.36 8.38
C VAL A 265 11.43 -8.17 8.80
N TYR A 266 10.59 -8.58 7.86
CA TYR A 266 9.39 -9.38 8.14
C TYR A 266 9.75 -10.79 8.60
N ALA A 267 10.75 -11.41 7.98
CA ALA A 267 11.26 -12.69 8.46
C ALA A 267 11.80 -12.60 9.89
N LEU A 268 12.62 -11.59 10.17
CA LEU A 268 13.24 -11.38 11.49
C LEU A 268 12.20 -11.14 12.60
N ILE A 269 11.22 -10.26 12.35
CA ILE A 269 10.21 -9.95 13.38
C ILE A 269 9.26 -11.13 13.63
N ASN A 270 8.91 -11.90 12.59
CA ASN A 270 8.10 -13.11 12.76
C ASN A 270 8.85 -14.20 13.54
N MET A 271 10.16 -14.34 13.32
CA MET A 271 10.99 -15.21 14.17
C MET A 271 10.98 -14.73 15.64
N ALA A 272 11.02 -13.41 15.89
CA ALA A 272 10.94 -12.86 17.23
C ALA A 272 9.56 -13.09 17.87
N TYR A 273 8.46 -13.03 17.11
CA TYR A 273 7.13 -13.35 17.61
C TYR A 273 7.00 -14.83 18.01
N LEU A 274 7.51 -15.73 17.18
CA LEU A 274 7.51 -17.18 17.48
C LEU A 274 8.48 -17.54 18.61
N TYR A 275 9.57 -16.80 18.77
CA TYR A 275 10.45 -16.93 19.92
C TYR A 275 9.74 -16.50 21.23
N ALA A 276 8.97 -15.42 21.16
CA ALA A 276 8.22 -14.85 22.28
C ALA A 276 7.04 -15.71 22.73
N LEU A 277 6.28 -16.27 21.77
CA LEU A 277 4.99 -16.90 22.02
C LEU A 277 4.87 -18.24 21.28
N PRO A 278 4.31 -19.28 21.94
CA PRO A 278 3.87 -20.47 21.22
C PRO A 278 2.72 -20.11 20.26
N VAL A 279 2.62 -20.83 19.14
CA VAL A 279 1.62 -20.56 18.08
C VAL A 279 0.19 -20.50 18.62
N GLU A 280 -0.13 -21.37 19.59
CA GLU A 280 -1.46 -21.41 20.23
C GLU A 280 -1.87 -20.07 20.87
N GLN A 281 -0.91 -19.34 21.45
CA GLN A 281 -1.17 -18.04 22.06
C GLN A 281 -1.24 -16.91 21.03
N MET A 282 -0.85 -17.16 19.78
CA MET A 282 -0.91 -16.19 18.68
C MET A 282 -2.22 -16.28 17.88
N LYS A 283 -2.93 -17.42 17.95
CA LYS A 283 -4.17 -17.68 17.17
C LYS A 283 -5.21 -16.59 17.38
N GLY A 284 -5.61 -15.93 16.30
CA GLY A 284 -6.66 -14.89 16.31
C GLY A 284 -6.28 -13.59 17.05
N VAL A 285 -5.05 -13.46 17.54
CA VAL A 285 -4.61 -12.25 18.24
C VAL A 285 -4.39 -11.12 17.23
N ILE A 286 -5.20 -10.06 17.34
CA ILE A 286 -5.12 -8.90 16.44
C ILE A 286 -3.79 -8.14 16.64
N ASN A 287 -3.29 -8.00 17.87
CA ASN A 287 -2.08 -7.23 18.18
C ASN A 287 -0.93 -8.15 18.61
N VAL A 288 -0.50 -9.06 17.72
CA VAL A 288 0.58 -10.01 17.99
C VAL A 288 1.88 -9.30 18.39
N GLY A 289 2.20 -8.18 17.75
CA GLY A 289 3.39 -7.40 18.09
C GLY A 289 3.41 -6.91 19.54
N GLU A 290 2.28 -6.41 20.05
CA GLU A 290 2.17 -5.98 21.44
C GLU A 290 2.22 -7.17 22.41
N THR A 291 1.52 -8.27 22.09
CA THR A 291 1.49 -9.48 22.91
C THR A 291 2.87 -10.11 23.02
N ALA A 292 3.60 -10.21 21.90
CA ALA A 292 4.96 -10.73 21.86
C ALA A 292 5.94 -9.86 22.66
N ALA A 293 5.87 -8.54 22.51
CA ALA A 293 6.73 -7.64 23.28
C ALA A 293 6.45 -7.70 24.79
N ARG A 294 5.17 -7.87 25.16
CA ARG A 294 4.77 -8.06 26.56
C ARG A 294 5.32 -9.36 27.12
N ALA A 295 5.33 -10.43 26.35
CA ALA A 295 5.92 -11.71 26.73
C ALA A 295 7.45 -11.63 26.88
N LEU A 296 8.14 -10.91 25.97
CA LEU A 296 9.60 -10.79 25.98
C LEU A 296 10.12 -9.87 27.09
N PHE A 297 9.46 -8.74 27.33
CA PHE A 297 10.00 -7.63 28.13
C PHE A 297 9.09 -7.17 29.28
N GLY A 298 7.93 -7.84 29.47
CA GLY A 298 6.96 -7.45 30.49
C GLY A 298 5.97 -6.38 30.02
N SER A 299 5.03 -6.01 30.91
CA SER A 299 3.88 -5.13 30.58
C SER A 299 4.27 -3.73 30.11
N SER A 300 5.37 -3.18 30.58
CA SER A 300 5.86 -1.84 30.17
C SER A 300 6.26 -1.78 28.69
N ALA A 301 6.68 -2.89 28.09
CA ALA A 301 7.10 -2.95 26.69
C ALA A 301 5.96 -2.62 25.71
N SER A 302 4.72 -2.85 26.10
CA SER A 302 3.56 -2.57 25.25
C SER A 302 3.45 -1.09 24.85
N VAL A 303 3.96 -0.17 25.67
CA VAL A 303 4.01 1.27 25.35
C VAL A 303 4.94 1.55 24.18
N TYR A 304 6.13 0.96 24.17
CA TYR A 304 7.11 1.14 23.09
C TYR A 304 6.61 0.56 21.76
N VAL A 305 5.93 -0.58 21.81
CA VAL A 305 5.33 -1.18 20.61
C VAL A 305 4.19 -0.31 20.08
N SER A 306 3.33 0.21 20.96
CA SER A 306 2.28 1.16 20.53
C SER A 306 2.88 2.40 19.85
N LEU A 307 3.98 2.95 20.36
CA LEU A 307 4.71 4.05 19.71
C LEU A 307 5.30 3.65 18.36
N ALA A 308 5.88 2.45 18.25
CA ALA A 308 6.39 1.93 16.98
C ALA A 308 5.28 1.77 15.94
N ILE A 309 4.09 1.29 16.34
CA ILE A 309 2.91 1.17 15.47
C ILE A 309 2.43 2.56 15.04
N ILE A 310 2.34 3.53 15.96
CA ILE A 310 1.97 4.92 15.63
C ILE A 310 2.92 5.48 14.57
N ILE A 311 4.24 5.41 14.77
CA ILE A 311 5.26 5.87 13.81
C ILE A 311 5.08 5.15 12.47
N SER A 312 4.81 3.85 12.51
CA SER A 312 4.62 3.02 11.32
C SER A 312 3.41 3.47 10.50
N ILE A 313 2.28 3.72 11.16
CA ILE A 313 1.05 4.18 10.50
C ILE A 313 1.24 5.60 9.93
N LEU A 314 1.84 6.52 10.70
CA LEU A 314 2.13 7.88 10.24
C LEU A 314 3.02 7.87 8.98
N GLY A 315 4.05 7.02 8.95
CA GLY A 315 4.92 6.84 7.78
C GLY A 315 4.18 6.26 6.57
N ALA A 316 3.25 5.33 6.77
CA ALA A 316 2.44 4.78 5.69
C ALA A 316 1.44 5.81 5.13
N ILE A 317 0.77 6.57 5.99
CA ILE A 317 -0.10 7.70 5.59
C ILE A 317 0.69 8.70 4.75
N ASN A 318 1.86 9.15 5.26
CA ASN A 318 2.70 10.10 4.53
C ASN A 318 3.14 9.56 3.17
N SER A 319 3.52 8.28 3.09
CA SER A 319 3.94 7.64 1.83
C SER A 319 2.83 7.67 0.77
N ILE A 320 1.59 7.34 1.13
CA ILE A 320 0.45 7.39 0.19
C ILE A 320 0.15 8.83 -0.22
N ILE A 321 0.15 9.78 0.71
CA ILE A 321 -0.08 11.20 0.41
C ILE A 321 1.02 11.77 -0.50
N LEU A 322 2.26 11.30 -0.34
CA LEU A 322 3.37 11.69 -1.19
C LEU A 322 3.24 11.09 -2.60
N THR A 323 2.86 9.82 -2.73
CA THR A 323 2.99 9.10 -4.01
C THR A 323 1.73 9.14 -4.87
N ALA A 324 0.57 8.88 -4.29
CA ALA A 324 -0.68 8.69 -5.02
C ALA A 324 -1.16 9.91 -5.84
N PRO A 325 -0.97 11.16 -5.43
CA PRO A 325 -1.37 12.33 -6.23
C PRO A 325 -0.77 12.37 -7.63
N ARG A 326 0.36 11.68 -7.88
CA ARG A 326 1.01 11.61 -9.18
C ARG A 326 0.22 10.78 -10.19
N ILE A 327 -0.61 9.85 -9.73
CA ILE A 327 -1.54 9.10 -10.60
C ILE A 327 -2.59 10.06 -11.17
N TYR A 328 -3.23 10.84 -10.31
CA TYR A 328 -4.30 11.76 -10.70
C TYR A 328 -3.76 12.93 -11.53
N PHE A 329 -2.56 13.38 -11.20
CA PHE A 329 -1.81 14.35 -12.00
C PHE A 329 -1.55 13.83 -13.41
N ALA A 330 -1.10 12.58 -13.57
CA ALA A 330 -0.86 11.97 -14.87
C ALA A 330 -2.17 11.83 -15.68
N MET A 331 -3.26 11.38 -15.04
CA MET A 331 -4.59 11.33 -15.67
C MET A 331 -5.06 12.71 -16.16
N ALA A 332 -4.87 13.74 -15.33
CA ALA A 332 -5.27 15.10 -15.66
C ALA A 332 -4.44 15.69 -16.82
N ARG A 333 -3.15 15.38 -16.89
CA ARG A 333 -2.29 15.75 -18.03
C ARG A 333 -2.72 15.09 -19.34
N ASP A 334 -3.25 13.87 -19.27
CA ASP A 334 -3.79 13.15 -20.41
C ASP A 334 -5.24 13.59 -20.78
N GLY A 335 -5.80 14.56 -20.04
CA GLY A 335 -7.15 15.07 -20.23
C GLY A 335 -8.25 14.15 -19.66
N LEU A 336 -7.91 13.04 -19.04
CA LEU A 336 -8.85 12.03 -18.53
C LEU A 336 -9.29 12.32 -17.08
N PHE A 337 -8.99 13.52 -16.55
CA PHE A 337 -9.40 13.98 -15.23
C PHE A 337 -9.58 15.51 -15.21
N PHE A 338 -9.95 16.07 -14.06
CA PHE A 338 -10.13 17.52 -13.93
C PHE A 338 -8.82 18.27 -14.24
N GLN A 339 -8.85 19.18 -15.20
CA GLN A 339 -7.64 19.89 -15.70
C GLN A 339 -6.90 20.68 -14.60
N GLY A 340 -7.64 21.22 -13.63
CA GLY A 340 -7.03 21.91 -12.49
C GLY A 340 -6.06 21.05 -11.68
N VAL A 341 -6.22 19.72 -11.72
CA VAL A 341 -5.38 18.75 -11.02
C VAL A 341 -4.01 18.57 -11.68
N ALA A 342 -3.88 18.89 -12.98
CA ALA A 342 -2.61 18.86 -13.72
C ALA A 342 -1.66 20.04 -13.42
N LYS A 343 -2.09 21.01 -12.61
CA LYS A 343 -1.28 22.20 -12.30
C LYS A 343 -0.16 21.85 -11.32
N VAL A 344 1.06 22.23 -11.66
CA VAL A 344 2.23 22.18 -10.78
C VAL A 344 2.38 23.51 -10.06
N HIS A 345 2.59 23.47 -8.75
CA HIS A 345 2.78 24.67 -7.94
C HIS A 345 4.07 25.41 -8.37
N PRO A 346 4.02 26.73 -8.68
CA PRO A 346 5.16 27.43 -9.27
C PRO A 346 6.40 27.43 -8.37
N ARG A 347 6.22 27.58 -7.05
CA ARG A 347 7.32 27.62 -6.06
C ARG A 347 7.74 26.23 -5.59
N PHE A 348 6.79 25.38 -5.21
CA PHE A 348 7.07 24.09 -4.56
C PHE A 348 7.28 22.94 -5.54
N LYS A 349 6.96 23.14 -6.83
CA LYS A 349 7.07 22.11 -7.87
C LYS A 349 6.35 20.79 -7.52
N SER A 350 5.30 20.89 -6.73
CA SER A 350 4.44 19.78 -6.32
C SER A 350 3.14 19.76 -7.12
N PRO A 351 2.46 18.60 -7.28
CA PRO A 351 1.13 18.51 -7.86
C PRO A 351 0.08 18.92 -6.81
N ALA A 352 0.13 20.19 -6.39
CA ALA A 352 -0.57 20.74 -5.24
C ALA A 352 -2.07 20.45 -5.24
N ASN A 353 -2.74 20.68 -6.37
CA ASN A 353 -4.19 20.45 -6.49
C ASN A 353 -4.56 18.95 -6.38
N SER A 354 -3.68 18.06 -6.89
CA SER A 354 -3.83 16.61 -6.72
C SER A 354 -3.78 16.20 -5.25
N ILE A 355 -2.87 16.80 -4.47
CA ILE A 355 -2.72 16.54 -3.04
C ILE A 355 -3.96 17.02 -2.28
N VAL A 356 -4.42 18.24 -2.59
CA VAL A 356 -5.59 18.83 -1.93
C VAL A 356 -6.86 18.01 -2.17
N ILE A 357 -7.14 17.62 -3.42
CA ILE A 357 -8.36 16.85 -3.74
C ILE A 357 -8.34 15.46 -3.08
N GLN A 358 -7.16 14.82 -3.02
CA GLN A 358 -6.99 13.56 -2.28
C GLN A 358 -7.24 13.75 -0.78
N ALA A 359 -6.69 14.80 -0.18
CA ALA A 359 -6.88 15.10 1.24
C ALA A 359 -8.36 15.32 1.58
N ILE A 360 -9.05 16.14 0.78
CA ILE A 360 -10.49 16.42 0.97
C ILE A 360 -11.27 15.09 0.88
N TRP A 361 -11.03 14.28 -0.15
CA TRP A 361 -11.76 13.02 -0.33
C TRP A 361 -11.46 12.02 0.79
N SER A 362 -10.21 11.92 1.25
CA SER A 362 -9.86 11.10 2.41
C SER A 362 -10.58 11.56 3.70
N CYS A 363 -10.68 12.87 3.93
CA CYS A 363 -11.40 13.42 5.09
C CYS A 363 -12.90 13.12 5.02
N ILE A 364 -13.51 13.18 3.83
CA ILE A 364 -14.91 12.78 3.64
C ILE A 364 -15.11 11.31 4.01
N LEU A 365 -14.18 10.43 3.62
CA LEU A 365 -14.23 9.00 3.96
C LEU A 365 -14.02 8.77 5.47
N VAL A 366 -13.11 9.50 6.13
CA VAL A 366 -12.96 9.47 7.60
C VAL A 366 -14.27 9.84 8.28
N PHE A 367 -14.95 10.89 7.81
CA PHE A 367 -16.21 11.37 8.39
C PHE A 367 -17.36 10.37 8.16
N SER A 368 -17.44 9.74 6.97
CA SER A 368 -18.53 8.82 6.62
C SER A 368 -18.52 7.52 7.42
N GLY A 369 -17.37 7.12 7.97
CA GLY A 369 -17.22 5.86 8.71
C GLY A 369 -17.28 4.58 7.85
N THR A 370 -17.35 4.69 6.52
CA THR A 370 -17.54 3.56 5.58
C THR A 370 -16.24 2.87 5.16
N PHE A 371 -15.11 3.28 5.72
CA PHE A 371 -13.77 2.84 5.31
C PHE A 371 -13.56 1.31 5.40
N GLY A 372 -14.15 0.64 6.41
CA GLY A 372 -13.98 -0.82 6.58
C GLY A 372 -14.56 -1.64 5.42
N GLN A 373 -15.70 -1.24 4.88
CA GLN A 373 -16.31 -1.86 3.71
C GLN A 373 -15.50 -1.60 2.43
N LEU A 374 -14.96 -0.38 2.28
CA LEU A 374 -14.12 0.00 1.16
C LEU A 374 -12.81 -0.78 1.12
N LEU A 375 -12.18 -1.06 2.27
CA LEU A 375 -10.93 -1.82 2.33
C LEU A 375 -11.05 -3.20 1.70
N THR A 376 -12.12 -3.93 1.97
CA THR A 376 -12.29 -5.28 1.41
C THR A 376 -12.47 -5.24 -0.11
N CYS A 377 -13.20 -4.25 -0.62
CA CYS A 377 -13.37 -4.05 -2.07
C CYS A 377 -12.07 -3.64 -2.78
N THR A 378 -11.16 -2.92 -2.08
CA THR A 378 -9.89 -2.46 -2.68
C THR A 378 -8.95 -3.61 -3.03
N VAL A 379 -8.93 -4.68 -2.25
CA VAL A 379 -8.00 -5.80 -2.46
C VAL A 379 -8.24 -6.46 -3.82
N VAL A 380 -9.49 -6.75 -4.17
CA VAL A 380 -9.85 -7.39 -5.46
C VAL A 380 -9.50 -6.48 -6.64
N ALA A 381 -9.81 -5.19 -6.55
CA ALA A 381 -9.49 -4.23 -7.59
C ALA A 381 -7.96 -4.09 -7.78
N MET A 382 -7.22 -4.02 -6.67
CA MET A 382 -5.76 -3.90 -6.69
C MET A 382 -5.09 -5.15 -7.28
N LEU A 383 -5.52 -6.36 -6.88
CA LEU A 383 -5.03 -7.61 -7.46
C LEU A 383 -5.29 -7.66 -8.96
N THR A 384 -6.48 -7.23 -9.40
CA THR A 384 -6.85 -7.18 -10.83
C THR A 384 -5.89 -6.29 -11.62
N PHE A 385 -5.62 -5.07 -11.16
CA PHE A 385 -4.69 -4.16 -11.84
C PHE A 385 -3.24 -4.65 -11.76
N SER A 386 -2.82 -5.27 -10.66
CA SER A 386 -1.49 -5.86 -10.53
C SER A 386 -1.27 -7.01 -11.51
N ILE A 387 -2.27 -7.89 -11.69
CA ILE A 387 -2.24 -8.95 -12.70
C ILE A 387 -2.13 -8.35 -14.10
N MET A 388 -2.97 -7.37 -14.42
CA MET A 388 -2.94 -6.69 -15.72
C MET A 388 -1.60 -6.00 -15.96
N THR A 389 -1.00 -5.39 -14.95
CA THR A 389 0.33 -4.76 -15.06
C THR A 389 1.43 -5.80 -15.25
N GLY A 390 1.37 -6.94 -14.56
CA GLY A 390 2.26 -8.08 -14.81
C GLY A 390 2.17 -8.58 -16.25
N MET A 391 0.95 -8.74 -16.76
CA MET A 391 0.69 -9.11 -18.16
C MET A 391 1.15 -8.03 -19.16
N ALA A 392 1.12 -6.75 -18.77
CA ALA A 392 1.59 -5.65 -19.62
C ALA A 392 3.08 -5.80 -19.99
N ASN A 393 3.90 -6.44 -19.16
CA ASN A 393 5.29 -6.74 -19.47
C ASN A 393 5.40 -7.64 -20.74
N PHE A 394 4.60 -8.71 -20.81
CA PHE A 394 4.56 -9.59 -22.00
C PHE A 394 4.03 -8.86 -23.24
N ILE A 395 2.93 -8.11 -23.07
CA ILE A 395 2.27 -7.41 -24.17
C ILE A 395 3.20 -6.34 -24.76
N LEU A 396 3.86 -5.54 -23.91
CA LEU A 396 4.74 -4.47 -24.36
C LEU A 396 6.03 -5.02 -24.99
N ARG A 397 6.55 -6.16 -24.53
CA ARG A 397 7.67 -6.82 -25.22
C ARG A 397 7.30 -7.25 -26.63
N LYS A 398 6.06 -7.73 -26.84
CA LYS A 398 5.57 -8.17 -28.17
C LYS A 398 5.17 -6.99 -29.06
N ARG A 399 4.42 -5.99 -28.52
CA ARG A 399 3.86 -4.88 -29.31
C ARG A 399 4.81 -3.72 -29.54
N LYS A 400 5.77 -3.52 -28.62
CA LYS A 400 6.76 -2.41 -28.67
C LYS A 400 8.16 -2.98 -28.44
N PRO A 401 8.70 -3.82 -29.35
CA PRO A 401 10.02 -4.43 -29.19
C PRO A 401 11.12 -3.38 -29.06
N ASP A 402 11.00 -2.24 -29.78
CA ASP A 402 11.99 -1.17 -29.84
C ASP A 402 11.94 -0.23 -28.61
N LEU A 403 11.02 -0.44 -27.66
CA LEU A 403 10.97 0.34 -26.44
C LEU A 403 12.27 0.14 -25.64
N PRO A 404 13.03 1.22 -25.33
CA PRO A 404 14.25 1.11 -24.52
C PRO A 404 13.97 0.49 -23.16
N ARG A 405 14.71 -0.59 -22.81
CA ARG A 405 14.63 -1.30 -21.54
C ARG A 405 15.97 -1.30 -20.84
N PRO A 406 16.35 -0.22 -20.14
CA PRO A 406 17.62 -0.13 -19.44
C PRO A 406 17.78 -1.23 -18.36
N TYR A 407 16.65 -1.64 -17.77
CA TYR A 407 16.56 -2.81 -16.90
C TYR A 407 15.64 -3.84 -17.56
N LYS A 408 16.08 -5.10 -17.63
CA LYS A 408 15.29 -6.24 -18.14
C LYS A 408 15.02 -7.18 -16.97
N THR A 409 13.79 -7.66 -16.84
CA THR A 409 13.39 -8.63 -15.81
C THR A 409 14.24 -9.88 -15.88
N HIS A 410 15.01 -10.16 -14.83
CA HIS A 410 15.77 -11.40 -14.71
C HIS A 410 14.80 -12.57 -14.66
N GLY A 411 15.19 -13.69 -15.30
CA GLY A 411 14.34 -14.89 -15.33
C GLY A 411 13.04 -14.74 -16.15
N TYR A 412 12.99 -13.81 -17.09
CA TYR A 412 11.89 -13.77 -18.06
C TYR A 412 11.89 -15.01 -18.94
N PRO A 413 10.73 -15.63 -19.27
CA PRO A 413 9.37 -15.22 -18.93
C PRO A 413 8.85 -15.75 -17.58
N TRP A 414 9.61 -16.60 -16.88
CA TRP A 414 9.14 -17.40 -15.75
C TRP A 414 8.78 -16.54 -14.52
N ILE A 415 9.59 -15.54 -14.18
CA ILE A 415 9.35 -14.67 -13.02
C ILE A 415 8.07 -13.84 -13.19
N PRO A 416 7.82 -13.12 -14.31
CA PRO A 416 6.54 -12.45 -14.52
C PRO A 416 5.37 -13.43 -14.58
N ALA A 417 5.56 -14.65 -15.14
CA ALA A 417 4.52 -15.66 -15.19
C ALA A 417 4.14 -16.17 -13.78
N ALA A 418 5.14 -16.44 -12.93
CA ALA A 418 4.92 -16.84 -11.54
C ALA A 418 4.17 -15.76 -10.75
N PHE A 419 4.54 -14.49 -10.91
CA PHE A 419 3.83 -13.36 -10.31
C PHE A 419 2.37 -13.32 -10.76
N VAL A 420 2.09 -13.34 -12.06
CA VAL A 420 0.74 -13.30 -12.60
C VAL A 420 -0.08 -14.50 -12.14
N ALA A 421 0.48 -15.72 -12.22
CA ALA A 421 -0.20 -16.94 -11.82
C ALA A 421 -0.57 -16.93 -10.32
N SER A 422 0.37 -16.54 -9.45
CA SER A 422 0.11 -16.46 -8.00
C SER A 422 -0.97 -15.45 -7.66
N TYR A 423 -0.94 -14.26 -8.27
CA TYR A 423 -1.97 -13.24 -8.05
C TYR A 423 -3.33 -13.64 -8.62
N LEU A 424 -3.38 -14.37 -9.75
CA LEU A 424 -4.62 -14.97 -10.28
C LEU A 424 -5.22 -16.00 -9.31
N LEU A 425 -4.40 -16.89 -8.75
CA LEU A 425 -4.86 -17.87 -7.75
C LEU A 425 -5.43 -17.17 -6.52
N ILE A 426 -4.75 -16.14 -6.03
CA ILE A 426 -5.20 -15.36 -4.87
C ILE A 426 -6.50 -14.61 -5.18
N LEU A 427 -6.60 -14.00 -6.35
CA LEU A 427 -7.82 -13.32 -6.79
C LEU A 427 -8.99 -14.31 -6.89
N ALA A 428 -8.77 -15.48 -7.50
CA ALA A 428 -9.79 -16.52 -7.61
C ALA A 428 -10.28 -16.97 -6.23
N ASN A 429 -9.35 -17.23 -5.30
CA ASN A 429 -9.72 -17.60 -3.93
C ASN A 429 -10.45 -16.46 -3.18
N ALA A 430 -10.02 -15.21 -3.34
CA ALA A 430 -10.71 -14.07 -2.75
C ALA A 430 -12.16 -13.94 -3.27
N MET A 431 -12.38 -14.18 -4.56
CA MET A 431 -13.71 -14.18 -5.19
C MET A 431 -14.60 -15.32 -4.68
N VAL A 432 -14.03 -16.50 -4.41
CA VAL A 432 -14.77 -17.65 -3.87
C VAL A 432 -15.08 -17.44 -2.38
N SER A 433 -14.10 -16.98 -1.61
CA SER A 433 -14.25 -16.81 -0.16
C SER A 433 -15.13 -15.62 0.24
N ARG A 434 -15.11 -14.55 -0.55
CA ARG A 434 -15.85 -13.29 -0.30
C ARG A 434 -16.48 -12.74 -1.57
N PRO A 435 -17.49 -13.43 -2.16
CA PRO A 435 -18.04 -13.10 -3.47
C PRO A 435 -18.73 -11.73 -3.51
N LYS A 436 -19.40 -11.32 -2.44
CA LYS A 436 -20.09 -10.03 -2.37
C LYS A 436 -19.11 -8.86 -2.46
N GLU A 437 -18.06 -8.92 -1.67
CA GLU A 437 -17.02 -7.88 -1.64
C GLU A 437 -16.22 -7.88 -2.95
N GLY A 438 -15.96 -9.05 -3.51
CA GLY A 438 -15.30 -9.19 -4.80
C GLY A 438 -16.10 -8.55 -5.93
N LEU A 439 -17.40 -8.85 -6.01
CA LEU A 439 -18.32 -8.26 -7.01
C LEU A 439 -18.44 -6.73 -6.82
N LEU A 440 -18.52 -6.25 -5.59
CA LEU A 440 -18.53 -4.81 -5.31
C LEU A 440 -17.25 -4.13 -5.78
N GLY A 441 -16.08 -4.74 -5.54
CA GLY A 441 -14.80 -4.23 -6.03
C GLY A 441 -14.77 -4.10 -7.55
N LEU A 442 -15.21 -5.13 -8.27
CA LEU A 442 -15.32 -5.11 -9.74
C LEU A 442 -16.39 -4.12 -10.23
N ALA A 443 -17.51 -4.00 -9.53
CA ALA A 443 -18.55 -3.02 -9.87
C ALA A 443 -18.05 -1.58 -9.77
N ILE A 444 -17.24 -1.26 -8.74
CA ILE A 444 -16.61 0.06 -8.59
C ILE A 444 -15.67 0.36 -9.77
N VAL A 445 -14.87 -0.62 -10.20
CA VAL A 445 -14.05 -0.50 -11.42
C VAL A 445 -14.94 -0.27 -12.64
N GLY A 446 -16.02 -1.04 -12.78
CA GLY A 446 -16.98 -0.95 -13.87
C GLY A 446 -17.70 0.39 -13.96
N LEU A 447 -18.00 1.03 -12.83
CA LEU A 447 -18.57 2.39 -12.79
C LEU A 447 -17.66 3.44 -13.44
N GLY A 448 -16.37 3.19 -13.53
CA GLY A 448 -15.43 4.04 -14.27
C GLY A 448 -15.67 4.04 -15.78
N VAL A 449 -16.25 2.98 -16.35
CA VAL A 449 -16.45 2.86 -17.82
C VAL A 449 -17.33 3.97 -18.40
N PRO A 450 -18.60 4.20 -17.92
CA PRO A 450 -19.42 5.28 -18.43
C PRO A 450 -18.78 6.66 -18.23
N ILE A 451 -18.06 6.85 -17.12
CA ILE A 451 -17.39 8.11 -16.81
C ILE A 451 -16.22 8.36 -17.76
N TYR A 452 -15.47 7.30 -18.13
CA TYR A 452 -14.43 7.41 -19.17
C TYR A 452 -15.01 7.92 -20.50
N PHE A 453 -16.13 7.36 -20.96
CA PHE A 453 -16.76 7.79 -22.22
C PHE A 453 -17.29 9.23 -22.15
N PHE A 454 -17.78 9.65 -20.99
CA PHE A 454 -18.15 11.05 -20.76
C PHE A 454 -16.92 11.98 -20.89
N TRP A 455 -15.80 11.67 -20.24
CA TRP A 455 -14.57 12.44 -20.37
C TRP A 455 -14.03 12.43 -21.80
N LYS A 456 -14.02 11.28 -22.48
CA LYS A 456 -13.56 11.14 -23.86
C LYS A 456 -14.32 12.04 -24.81
N ARG A 457 -15.67 12.06 -24.70
CA ARG A 457 -16.52 12.96 -25.52
C ARG A 457 -16.17 14.43 -25.30
N LYS A 458 -15.92 14.83 -24.05
CA LYS A 458 -15.56 16.19 -23.71
C LYS A 458 -14.20 16.62 -24.27
N ILE A 459 -13.25 15.68 -24.38
CA ILE A 459 -11.96 15.93 -25.02
C ILE A 459 -12.15 16.12 -26.52
N THR A 460 -12.87 15.22 -27.18
CA THR A 460 -13.13 15.27 -28.64
C THR A 460 -13.85 16.57 -29.00
N ALA A 461 -14.86 16.98 -28.23
CA ALA A 461 -15.58 18.24 -28.45
C ALA A 461 -14.75 19.52 -28.25
N ARG A 462 -13.59 19.43 -27.58
CA ARG A 462 -12.66 20.58 -27.39
C ARG A 462 -11.57 20.64 -28.47
N LEU A 463 -11.36 19.53 -29.19
CA LEU A 463 -10.37 19.43 -30.27
C LEU A 463 -11.01 19.66 -31.63
N ALA A 464 -12.33 19.56 -31.74
CA ALA A 464 -13.15 19.97 -32.88
C ALA A 464 -13.51 21.45 -32.76
#